data_ab3425f36ba9c5dcca4839f042e12321
#
_entry.id   ab3425f36ba9c5dcca4839f042e12321
#
_cell.length_a   1.000
_cell.length_b   1.000
_cell.length_c   1.000
_cell.angle_alpha   90.00
_cell.angle_beta   90.00
_cell.angle_gamma   90.00
#
_symmetry.space_group_name_H-M   'P 1'
#
loop_
_entity.id
_entity.type
_entity.pdbx_description
1 polymer ?
#
loop_
_entity_poly.entity_id
_entity_poly.type
_entity_poly.pdbx_seq_one_letter_code
_entity_poly.pdbx_strand_id
1 'polypeptide(L)'
;MTTNMLTSLTQMVHTTRYADFSPATIHKMKIHLLDTLGVSLAGAHASETARVIASLGITAQTPGTTHIWGTPYYGDARTAALVNGVAAHAYELDDSGGCDHSGAVVIPAAVAAITSIATPLSGEYLLRSLILGYEVARRVLEACGGYEAHNGVGWHSTGTCGVFGSATAVALLHTCSADQLAHALGIAGSFAGGTWSFIHDGSHTKKLHAGRAAEAGIMAVNLALAQFSGPQALFDIGTWGSFFATFGGANNDPSALLSQFGEFWRINRCSIKPYATCRGSHSGIDAIDIIMSTNQLVPADIATIHIAISAFQYGMCGSTRITTRAEAQMSLPYALAARLHYGKVFLAELEDTAWSAPRIAHWLSHTSVQIDPQMSDDAEPAITITTHAGARYTQTVDHPLGGPQNPLSDAQVIAKFRDLVAPVITTDTSEQIIRLVLNLEQCRDVKELCTLL
;
A
#
# COMPACT_ATOMS: atom_id res chain seq x y z
N MET A 1 18.73 -13.04 31.79
CA MET A 1 17.48 -13.28 31.05
C MET A 1 17.72 -12.78 29.64
N THR A 2 17.69 -13.63 28.64
CA THR A 2 17.75 -13.21 27.26
C THR A 2 16.46 -12.43 26.96
N THR A 3 16.59 -11.14 26.65
CA THR A 3 15.45 -10.30 26.24
C THR A 3 14.86 -10.90 24.98
N ASN A 4 13.53 -11.17 24.93
CA ASN A 4 12.90 -11.73 23.74
C ASN A 4 12.84 -10.70 22.62
N MET A 5 12.62 -11.15 21.38
CA MET A 5 12.66 -10.30 20.19
C MET A 5 11.58 -9.22 20.21
N LEU A 6 10.38 -9.56 20.68
CA LEU A 6 9.25 -8.61 20.76
C LEU A 6 9.55 -7.49 21.76
N THR A 7 10.06 -7.82 22.95
CA THR A 7 10.46 -6.82 23.96
C THR A 7 11.58 -5.92 23.44
N SER A 8 12.57 -6.47 22.71
CA SER A 8 13.63 -5.67 22.11
C SER A 8 13.08 -4.70 21.07
N LEU A 9 12.21 -5.17 20.17
CA LEU A 9 11.57 -4.33 19.14
C LEU A 9 10.78 -3.19 19.77
N THR A 10 9.92 -3.51 20.75
CA THR A 10 9.04 -2.49 21.37
C THR A 10 9.81 -1.47 22.17
N GLN A 11 10.94 -1.85 22.78
CA GLN A 11 11.85 -0.92 23.43
C GLN A 11 12.52 0.03 22.41
N MET A 12 12.99 -0.49 21.26
CA MET A 12 13.57 0.33 20.20
C MET A 12 12.53 1.32 19.64
N VAL A 13 11.30 0.86 19.35
CA VAL A 13 10.19 1.70 18.89
C VAL A 13 9.86 2.78 19.91
N HIS A 14 9.76 2.41 21.19
CA HIS A 14 9.37 3.33 22.26
C HIS A 14 10.41 4.43 22.48
N THR A 15 11.70 4.11 22.40
CA THR A 15 12.80 5.05 22.64
C THR A 15 13.11 5.96 21.45
N THR A 16 12.69 5.59 20.22
CA THR A 16 12.90 6.42 19.02
C THR A 16 12.11 7.73 19.11
N ARG A 17 12.78 8.85 18.90
CA ARG A 17 12.18 10.20 18.94
C ARG A 17 12.01 10.77 17.54
N TYR A 18 11.17 11.78 17.39
CA TYR A 18 11.01 12.49 16.11
C TYR A 18 12.35 13.07 15.59
N ALA A 19 13.18 13.56 16.48
CA ALA A 19 14.50 14.12 16.14
C ALA A 19 15.52 13.07 15.62
N ASP A 20 15.22 11.79 15.74
CA ASP A 20 16.08 10.71 15.23
C ASP A 20 15.87 10.45 13.73
N PHE A 21 14.83 11.08 13.11
CA PHE A 21 14.57 10.99 11.67
C PHE A 21 15.24 12.13 10.91
N SER A 22 15.80 11.81 9.74
CA SER A 22 16.34 12.84 8.85
C SER A 22 15.20 13.70 8.26
N PRO A 23 15.48 14.97 7.88
CA PRO A 23 14.49 15.80 7.18
C PRO A 23 13.95 15.14 5.91
N ALA A 24 14.75 14.37 5.19
CA ALA A 24 14.33 13.63 3.99
C ALA A 24 13.32 12.52 4.34
N THR A 25 13.53 11.78 5.43
CA THR A 25 12.60 10.74 5.90
C THR A 25 11.27 11.35 6.34
N ILE A 26 11.30 12.46 7.06
CA ILE A 26 10.12 13.22 7.48
C ILE A 26 9.34 13.71 6.26
N HIS A 27 10.04 14.34 5.32
CA HIS A 27 9.43 14.82 4.08
C HIS A 27 8.79 13.69 3.29
N LYS A 28 9.49 12.57 3.14
CA LYS A 28 8.95 11.39 2.45
C LYS A 28 7.66 10.89 3.12
N MET A 29 7.59 10.84 4.45
CA MET A 29 6.36 10.45 5.15
C MET A 29 5.21 11.42 4.88
N LYS A 30 5.46 12.74 4.84
CA LYS A 30 4.44 13.74 4.48
C LYS A 30 3.89 13.52 3.07
N ILE A 31 4.76 13.24 2.11
CA ILE A 31 4.37 12.96 0.73
C ILE A 31 3.57 11.66 0.62
N HIS A 32 3.95 10.61 1.34
CA HIS A 32 3.17 9.36 1.42
C HIS A 32 1.81 9.54 2.12
N LEU A 33 1.75 10.38 3.16
CA LEU A 33 0.49 10.74 3.81
C LEU A 33 -0.45 11.45 2.82
N LEU A 34 0.05 12.47 2.10
CA LEU A 34 -0.74 13.20 1.11
C LEU A 34 -1.26 12.26 0.01
N ASP A 35 -0.41 11.41 -0.52
CA ASP A 35 -0.76 10.44 -1.56
C ASP A 35 -1.87 9.48 -1.07
N THR A 36 -1.69 8.89 0.11
CA THR A 36 -2.67 7.95 0.67
C THR A 36 -4.02 8.62 0.95
N LEU A 37 -4.03 9.85 1.45
CA LEU A 37 -5.28 10.60 1.64
C LEU A 37 -5.98 10.82 0.30
N GLY A 38 -5.24 11.20 -0.76
CA GLY A 38 -5.78 11.39 -2.09
C GLY A 38 -6.40 10.14 -2.68
N VAL A 39 -5.68 9.02 -2.64
CA VAL A 39 -6.19 7.74 -3.17
C VAL A 39 -7.37 7.21 -2.35
N SER A 40 -7.39 7.46 -1.03
CA SER A 40 -8.51 7.06 -0.18
C SER A 40 -9.78 7.88 -0.45
N LEU A 41 -9.65 9.20 -0.58
CA LEU A 41 -10.77 10.07 -0.96
C LEU A 41 -11.37 9.67 -2.32
N ALA A 42 -10.54 9.43 -3.33
CA ALA A 42 -10.99 8.93 -4.62
C ALA A 42 -11.66 7.55 -4.50
N GLY A 43 -11.09 6.66 -3.70
CA GLY A 43 -11.60 5.30 -3.47
C GLY A 43 -12.88 5.22 -2.64
N ALA A 44 -13.29 6.32 -1.99
CA ALA A 44 -14.53 6.38 -1.21
C ALA A 44 -15.77 6.01 -2.04
N HIS A 45 -15.75 6.33 -3.33
CA HIS A 45 -16.84 6.04 -4.27
C HIS A 45 -16.66 4.75 -5.08
N ALA A 46 -15.59 3.99 -4.82
CA ALA A 46 -15.38 2.70 -5.46
C ALA A 46 -16.44 1.67 -5.03
N SER A 47 -16.79 0.75 -5.94
CA SER A 47 -17.81 -0.27 -5.68
C SER A 47 -17.46 -1.17 -4.50
N GLU A 48 -16.18 -1.44 -4.25
CA GLU A 48 -15.69 -2.21 -3.12
C GLU A 48 -15.97 -1.50 -1.79
N THR A 49 -15.70 -0.20 -1.73
CA THR A 49 -15.96 0.64 -0.56
C THR A 49 -17.46 0.71 -0.27
N ALA A 50 -18.28 0.96 -1.31
CA ALA A 50 -19.73 0.97 -1.16
C ALA A 50 -20.31 -0.36 -0.63
N ARG A 51 -19.76 -1.50 -1.08
CA ARG A 51 -20.15 -2.83 -0.61
C ARG A 51 -19.77 -3.04 0.87
N VAL A 52 -18.61 -2.57 1.31
CA VAL A 52 -18.22 -2.64 2.72
C VAL A 52 -19.13 -1.77 3.57
N ILE A 53 -19.40 -0.52 3.18
CA ILE A 53 -20.35 0.38 3.86
C ILE A 53 -21.71 -0.29 4.00
N ALA A 54 -22.24 -0.86 2.92
CA ALA A 54 -23.54 -1.55 2.92
C ALA A 54 -23.53 -2.79 3.83
N SER A 55 -22.46 -3.59 3.82
CA SER A 55 -22.34 -4.80 4.65
C SER A 55 -22.30 -4.50 6.14
N LEU A 56 -21.82 -3.31 6.51
CA LEU A 56 -21.78 -2.83 7.90
C LEU A 56 -23.08 -2.13 8.32
N GLY A 57 -24.04 -1.98 7.42
CA GLY A 57 -25.29 -1.27 7.67
C GLY A 57 -25.12 0.22 7.98
N ILE A 58 -24.04 0.84 7.47
CA ILE A 58 -23.73 2.25 7.71
C ILE A 58 -24.71 3.14 6.94
N THR A 59 -25.31 4.09 7.63
CA THR A 59 -26.26 5.07 7.10
C THR A 59 -25.95 6.46 7.67
N ALA A 60 -26.63 7.49 7.20
CA ALA A 60 -26.52 8.84 7.74
C ALA A 60 -26.94 8.94 9.23
N GLN A 61 -27.66 7.96 9.76
CA GLN A 61 -28.06 7.88 11.16
C GLN A 61 -27.14 7.02 12.02
N THR A 62 -26.13 6.37 11.43
CA THR A 62 -25.16 5.55 12.19
C THR A 62 -24.39 6.46 13.14
N PRO A 63 -24.41 6.19 14.45
CA PRO A 63 -23.68 7.02 15.41
C PRO A 63 -22.17 6.79 15.25
N GLY A 64 -21.39 7.86 15.36
CA GLY A 64 -19.93 7.78 15.30
C GLY A 64 -19.29 9.15 15.39
N THR A 65 -18.02 9.16 15.75
CA THR A 65 -17.20 10.38 15.87
C THR A 65 -16.09 10.44 14.82
N THR A 66 -15.86 9.34 14.08
CA THR A 66 -14.79 9.22 13.11
C THR A 66 -15.38 9.21 11.70
N HIS A 67 -14.90 10.14 10.87
CA HIS A 67 -15.38 10.32 9.52
C HIS A 67 -14.93 9.17 8.61
N ILE A 68 -15.82 8.69 7.77
CA ILE A 68 -15.52 7.84 6.63
C ILE A 68 -15.24 8.76 5.45
N TRP A 69 -13.99 8.90 5.10
CA TRP A 69 -13.47 9.95 4.22
C TRP A 69 -14.18 10.01 2.88
N GLY A 70 -14.44 11.23 2.40
CA GLY A 70 -15.10 11.44 1.13
C GLY A 70 -16.56 11.00 1.08
N THR A 71 -17.19 10.68 2.22
CA THR A 71 -18.59 10.29 2.33
C THR A 71 -19.31 11.12 3.40
N PRO A 72 -20.65 11.16 3.44
CA PRO A 72 -21.38 11.81 4.53
C PRO A 72 -21.50 10.94 5.80
N TYR A 73 -20.77 9.84 5.89
CA TYR A 73 -20.94 8.85 6.95
C TYR A 73 -19.90 8.95 8.04
N TYR A 74 -20.28 8.48 9.22
CA TYR A 74 -19.43 8.37 10.41
C TYR A 74 -19.53 6.95 10.98
N GLY A 75 -18.54 6.58 11.78
CA GLY A 75 -18.51 5.32 12.53
C GLY A 75 -17.65 5.48 13.79
N ASP A 76 -17.42 4.38 14.49
CA ASP A 76 -16.33 4.32 15.46
C ASP A 76 -14.97 4.27 14.73
N ALA A 77 -13.88 4.44 15.46
CA ALA A 77 -12.54 4.49 14.88
C ALA A 77 -12.18 3.21 14.09
N ARG A 78 -12.65 2.04 14.55
CA ARG A 78 -12.38 0.76 13.89
C ARG A 78 -13.12 0.64 12.56
N THR A 79 -14.40 0.97 12.58
CA THR A 79 -15.26 0.99 11.38
C THR A 79 -14.71 1.95 10.33
N ALA A 80 -14.35 3.16 10.73
CA ALA A 80 -13.77 4.14 9.82
C ALA A 80 -12.41 3.68 9.26
N ALA A 81 -11.54 3.11 10.09
CA ALA A 81 -10.25 2.57 9.64
C ALA A 81 -10.43 1.43 8.61
N LEU A 82 -11.39 0.52 8.84
CA LEU A 82 -11.73 -0.54 7.90
C LEU A 82 -12.14 0.04 6.53
N VAL A 83 -13.11 0.94 6.53
CA VAL A 83 -13.65 1.49 5.27
C VAL A 83 -12.61 2.36 4.55
N ASN A 84 -11.93 3.23 5.28
CA ASN A 84 -10.90 4.12 4.71
C ASN A 84 -9.70 3.34 4.17
N GLY A 85 -9.31 2.23 4.82
CA GLY A 85 -8.27 1.33 4.33
C GLY A 85 -8.66 0.58 3.06
N VAL A 86 -9.92 0.13 2.95
CA VAL A 86 -10.47 -0.43 1.71
C VAL A 86 -10.47 0.61 0.60
N ALA A 87 -10.93 1.83 0.90
CA ALA A 87 -10.94 2.94 -0.05
C ALA A 87 -9.52 3.29 -0.54
N ALA A 88 -8.54 3.39 0.37
CA ALA A 88 -7.16 3.65 0.03
C ALA A 88 -6.59 2.64 -0.97
N HIS A 89 -6.99 1.37 -0.87
CA HIS A 89 -6.49 0.29 -1.73
C HIS A 89 -7.37 0.01 -2.97
N ALA A 90 -8.52 0.68 -3.12
CA ALA A 90 -9.53 0.34 -4.13
C ALA A 90 -9.00 0.37 -5.57
N TYR A 91 -8.14 1.33 -5.90
CA TYR A 91 -7.64 1.56 -7.26
C TYR A 91 -6.21 1.05 -7.51
N GLU A 92 -5.59 0.29 -6.60
CA GLU A 92 -4.18 -0.13 -6.75
C GLU A 92 -3.22 1.04 -6.99
N LEU A 93 -3.54 2.22 -6.49
CA LEU A 93 -2.83 3.48 -6.75
C LEU A 93 -2.14 4.03 -5.50
N ASP A 94 -2.32 3.36 -4.36
CA ASP A 94 -1.63 3.57 -3.10
C ASP A 94 -0.15 3.15 -3.17
N ASP A 95 0.59 3.39 -2.10
CA ASP A 95 2.03 3.11 -2.05
C ASP A 95 2.37 1.60 -2.14
N SER A 96 3.66 1.31 -2.34
CA SER A 96 4.20 -0.05 -2.30
C SER A 96 5.62 -0.05 -1.73
N GLY A 97 6.16 -1.24 -1.41
CA GLY A 97 7.52 -1.41 -0.91
C GLY A 97 7.67 -1.32 0.62
N GLY A 98 6.58 -1.03 1.34
CA GLY A 98 6.48 -1.22 2.79
C GLY A 98 6.23 -2.68 3.15
N CYS A 99 5.18 -2.97 3.92
CA CYS A 99 4.69 -4.35 4.06
C CYS A 99 3.96 -4.84 2.80
N ASP A 100 4.11 -4.22 1.74
CA ASP A 100 3.51 -4.01 0.46
C ASP A 100 2.75 -2.66 0.47
N HIS A 101 1.49 -2.60 0.85
CA HIS A 101 0.62 -1.42 0.87
C HIS A 101 0.51 -0.79 2.28
N SER A 102 1.64 -0.30 2.82
CA SER A 102 1.68 0.25 4.19
C SER A 102 0.80 1.47 4.38
N GLY A 103 0.70 2.35 3.36
CA GLY A 103 -0.14 3.54 3.41
C GLY A 103 -1.60 3.21 3.66
N ALA A 104 -2.14 2.27 2.90
CA ALA A 104 -3.54 1.85 3.01
C ALA A 104 -3.90 1.17 4.34
N VAL A 105 -2.89 0.77 5.14
CA VAL A 105 -3.09 0.13 6.45
C VAL A 105 -2.82 1.10 7.60
N VAL A 106 -1.61 1.68 7.61
CA VAL A 106 -1.10 2.45 8.76
C VAL A 106 -1.78 3.81 8.88
N ILE A 107 -1.97 4.51 7.75
CA ILE A 107 -2.53 5.87 7.75
C ILE A 107 -4.00 5.88 8.14
N PRO A 108 -4.90 5.05 7.56
CA PRO A 108 -6.29 4.99 8.00
C PRO A 108 -6.46 4.61 9.47
N ALA A 109 -5.65 3.68 9.99
CA ALA A 109 -5.68 3.31 11.39
C ALA A 109 -5.25 4.46 12.31
N ALA A 110 -4.13 5.12 11.98
CA ALA A 110 -3.59 6.23 12.78
C ALA A 110 -4.55 7.43 12.81
N VAL A 111 -5.05 7.87 11.64
CA VAL A 111 -5.95 9.02 11.55
C VAL A 111 -7.30 8.72 12.22
N ALA A 112 -7.83 7.51 12.08
CA ALA A 112 -9.05 7.11 12.78
C ALA A 112 -8.86 7.11 14.31
N ALA A 113 -7.71 6.63 14.80
CA ALA A 113 -7.42 6.58 16.24
C ALA A 113 -7.34 7.96 16.89
N ILE A 114 -6.88 9.01 16.16
CA ILE A 114 -6.78 10.39 16.65
C ILE A 114 -8.13 10.89 17.22
N THR A 115 -9.24 10.49 16.61
CA THR A 115 -10.58 10.95 17.01
C THR A 115 -11.00 10.46 18.41
N SER A 116 -10.41 9.37 18.89
CA SER A 116 -10.66 8.80 20.21
C SER A 116 -9.74 9.36 21.31
N ILE A 117 -8.73 10.16 20.96
CA ILE A 117 -7.75 10.70 21.88
C ILE A 117 -8.19 12.09 22.34
N ALA A 118 -8.36 12.28 23.66
CA ALA A 118 -8.87 13.53 24.20
C ALA A 118 -7.85 14.68 24.10
N THR A 119 -6.56 14.40 24.34
CA THR A 119 -5.50 15.41 24.35
C THR A 119 -5.09 15.80 22.93
N PRO A 120 -4.70 17.08 22.68
CA PRO A 120 -4.09 17.47 21.42
C PRO A 120 -2.83 16.67 21.11
N LEU A 121 -2.67 16.29 19.84
CA LEU A 121 -1.49 15.59 19.32
C LEU A 121 -0.79 16.46 18.28
N SER A 122 0.52 16.67 18.43
CA SER A 122 1.29 17.43 17.45
C SER A 122 1.50 16.65 16.15
N GLY A 123 1.73 17.37 15.05
CA GLY A 123 2.08 16.75 13.77
C GLY A 123 3.38 15.97 13.81
N GLU A 124 4.38 16.40 14.60
CA GLU A 124 5.61 15.61 14.84
C GLU A 124 5.30 14.25 15.45
N TYR A 125 4.34 14.22 16.37
CA TYR A 125 3.94 12.99 17.04
C TYR A 125 3.25 12.03 16.07
N LEU A 126 2.38 12.55 15.21
CA LEU A 126 1.75 11.76 14.13
C LEU A 126 2.80 11.23 13.14
N LEU A 127 3.69 12.09 12.64
CA LEU A 127 4.75 11.68 11.70
C LEU A 127 5.64 10.59 12.29
N ARG A 128 6.07 10.73 13.55
CA ARG A 128 6.81 9.68 14.26
C ARG A 128 6.04 8.36 14.29
N SER A 129 4.76 8.41 14.63
CA SER A 129 3.92 7.22 14.74
C SER A 129 3.73 6.52 13.39
N LEU A 130 3.55 7.28 12.32
CA LEU A 130 3.43 6.74 10.95
C LEU A 130 4.74 6.11 10.49
N ILE A 131 5.89 6.79 10.64
CA ILE A 131 7.20 6.26 10.23
C ILE A 131 7.47 4.94 10.95
N LEU A 132 7.24 4.87 12.26
CA LEU A 132 7.46 3.65 13.04
C LEU A 132 6.44 2.54 12.71
N GLY A 133 5.22 2.90 12.33
CA GLY A 133 4.24 1.94 11.81
C GLY A 133 4.73 1.27 10.51
N TYR A 134 5.21 2.06 9.55
CA TYR A 134 5.82 1.53 8.32
C TYR A 134 7.04 0.67 8.62
N GLU A 135 7.89 1.12 9.53
CA GLU A 135 9.10 0.42 9.95
C GLU A 135 8.79 -0.97 10.47
N VAL A 136 7.88 -1.09 11.45
CA VAL A 136 7.55 -2.38 12.07
C VAL A 136 6.87 -3.31 11.08
N ALA A 137 5.91 -2.83 10.29
CA ALA A 137 5.23 -3.64 9.29
C ALA A 137 6.20 -4.27 8.28
N ARG A 138 7.15 -3.48 7.79
CA ARG A 138 8.16 -3.97 6.83
C ARG A 138 9.18 -4.90 7.48
N ARG A 139 9.62 -4.63 8.71
CA ARG A 139 10.54 -5.52 9.42
C ARG A 139 9.94 -6.89 9.67
N VAL A 140 8.65 -6.97 9.99
CA VAL A 140 7.96 -8.26 10.12
C VAL A 140 7.97 -9.01 8.79
N LEU A 141 7.74 -8.32 7.67
CA LEU A 141 7.83 -8.95 6.35
C LEU A 141 9.26 -9.41 6.02
N GLU A 142 10.28 -8.60 6.31
CA GLU A 142 11.68 -8.97 6.11
C GLU A 142 12.06 -10.19 6.95
N ALA A 143 11.60 -10.27 8.20
CA ALA A 143 11.79 -11.42 9.06
C ALA A 143 11.05 -12.69 8.59
N CYS A 144 9.95 -12.54 7.84
CA CYS A 144 9.28 -13.65 7.15
C CYS A 144 10.02 -14.13 5.88
N GLY A 145 11.20 -13.59 5.57
CA GLY A 145 11.99 -13.92 4.38
C GLY A 145 11.84 -12.95 3.21
N GLY A 146 11.16 -11.81 3.41
CA GLY A 146 10.95 -10.79 2.40
C GLY A 146 9.70 -11.01 1.57
N TYR A 147 9.52 -10.14 0.56
CA TYR A 147 8.27 -10.07 -0.22
C TYR A 147 8.04 -11.35 -1.02
N GLU A 148 9.03 -11.78 -1.78
CA GLU A 148 8.93 -12.91 -2.70
C GLU A 148 8.70 -14.22 -1.93
N ALA A 149 9.44 -14.45 -0.84
CA ALA A 149 9.30 -15.65 -0.04
C ALA A 149 7.93 -15.73 0.66
N HIS A 150 7.50 -14.63 1.31
CA HIS A 150 6.26 -14.59 2.07
C HIS A 150 5.01 -14.64 1.15
N ASN A 151 4.99 -13.84 0.08
CA ASN A 151 3.88 -13.84 -0.86
C ASN A 151 3.91 -15.08 -1.77
N GLY A 152 5.09 -15.63 -2.06
CA GLY A 152 5.25 -16.84 -2.87
C GLY A 152 4.63 -18.10 -2.25
N VAL A 153 4.52 -18.18 -0.92
CA VAL A 153 3.77 -19.27 -0.26
C VAL A 153 2.26 -18.99 -0.17
N GLY A 154 1.81 -17.84 -0.70
CA GLY A 154 0.39 -17.50 -0.83
C GLY A 154 -0.16 -16.53 0.20
N TRP A 155 0.65 -15.97 1.10
CA TRP A 155 0.23 -14.94 2.04
C TRP A 155 0.28 -13.55 1.41
N HIS A 156 -0.76 -12.74 1.62
CA HIS A 156 -0.75 -11.33 1.21
C HIS A 156 -0.18 -10.46 2.35
N SER A 157 1.04 -10.01 2.19
CA SER A 157 1.81 -9.30 3.23
C SER A 157 1.13 -8.03 3.77
N THR A 158 0.32 -7.35 2.97
CA THR A 158 -0.51 -6.22 3.42
C THR A 158 -1.41 -6.59 4.60
N GLY A 159 -2.05 -7.76 4.54
CA GLY A 159 -2.92 -8.25 5.63
C GLY A 159 -2.14 -8.87 6.77
N THR A 160 -1.14 -9.69 6.46
CA THR A 160 -0.41 -10.48 7.48
C THR A 160 0.62 -9.67 8.25
N CYS A 161 1.34 -8.76 7.59
CA CYS A 161 2.38 -7.93 8.20
C CYS A 161 1.90 -6.52 8.53
N GLY A 162 0.97 -5.97 7.74
CA GLY A 162 0.44 -4.61 7.92
C GLY A 162 -0.22 -4.37 9.27
N VAL A 163 -0.86 -5.38 9.84
CA VAL A 163 -1.51 -5.29 11.16
C VAL A 163 -0.55 -4.91 12.29
N PHE A 164 0.71 -5.30 12.21
CA PHE A 164 1.73 -4.88 13.18
C PHE A 164 2.08 -3.39 13.03
N GLY A 165 2.06 -2.88 11.79
CA GLY A 165 2.27 -1.46 11.51
C GLY A 165 1.14 -0.58 12.04
N SER A 166 -0.11 -0.95 11.76
CA SER A 166 -1.27 -0.23 12.30
C SER A 166 -1.30 -0.26 13.83
N ALA A 167 -1.07 -1.43 14.45
CA ALA A 167 -0.99 -1.55 15.90
C ALA A 167 0.14 -0.67 16.49
N THR A 168 1.31 -0.63 15.84
CA THR A 168 2.43 0.23 16.29
C THR A 168 2.05 1.71 16.24
N ALA A 169 1.54 2.19 15.10
CA ALA A 169 1.19 3.60 14.96
C ALA A 169 0.10 4.02 15.96
N VAL A 170 -0.95 3.21 16.11
CA VAL A 170 -2.05 3.47 17.05
C VAL A 170 -1.57 3.42 18.50
N ALA A 171 -0.75 2.45 18.89
CA ALA A 171 -0.21 2.37 20.25
C ALA A 171 0.64 3.58 20.62
N LEU A 172 1.46 4.06 19.67
CA LEU A 172 2.24 5.27 19.87
C LEU A 172 1.33 6.51 20.07
N LEU A 173 0.31 6.69 19.24
CA LEU A 173 -0.64 7.81 19.39
C LEU A 173 -1.36 7.79 20.73
N HIS A 174 -1.69 6.60 21.27
CA HIS A 174 -2.24 6.41 22.61
C HIS A 174 -1.21 6.49 23.74
N THR A 175 0.05 6.84 23.44
CA THR A 175 1.16 6.91 24.44
C THR A 175 1.35 5.63 25.24
N CYS A 176 1.11 4.47 24.62
CA CYS A 176 1.31 3.17 25.24
C CYS A 176 2.77 2.98 25.70
N SER A 177 2.94 2.34 26.86
CA SER A 177 4.26 1.90 27.28
C SER A 177 4.82 0.83 26.33
N ALA A 178 6.13 0.57 26.40
CA ALA A 178 6.75 -0.51 25.62
C ALA A 178 6.11 -1.88 25.91
N ASP A 179 5.69 -2.11 27.15
CA ASP A 179 5.01 -3.35 27.56
C ASP A 179 3.59 -3.43 26.97
N GLN A 180 2.81 -2.35 27.01
CA GLN A 180 1.49 -2.29 26.35
C GLN A 180 1.62 -2.48 24.84
N LEU A 181 2.63 -1.88 24.21
CA LEU A 181 2.92 -2.11 22.79
C LEU A 181 3.27 -3.59 22.52
N ALA A 182 4.05 -4.24 23.39
CA ALA A 182 4.35 -5.66 23.26
C ALA A 182 3.08 -6.54 23.31
N HIS A 183 2.17 -6.24 24.24
CA HIS A 183 0.88 -6.92 24.30
C HIS A 183 0.05 -6.64 23.04
N ALA A 184 -0.02 -5.40 22.55
CA ALA A 184 -0.75 -5.05 21.33
C ALA A 184 -0.21 -5.79 20.10
N LEU A 185 1.12 -5.85 19.91
CA LEU A 185 1.73 -6.60 18.82
C LEU A 185 1.50 -8.11 18.96
N GLY A 186 1.58 -8.64 20.18
CA GLY A 186 1.24 -10.05 20.46
C GLY A 186 -0.21 -10.39 20.05
N ILE A 187 -1.16 -9.52 20.38
CA ILE A 187 -2.58 -9.65 20.00
C ILE A 187 -2.74 -9.52 18.47
N ALA A 188 -2.05 -8.55 17.85
CA ALA A 188 -2.11 -8.30 16.42
C ALA A 188 -1.75 -9.53 15.59
N GLY A 189 -0.80 -10.36 16.08
CA GLY A 189 -0.47 -11.64 15.44
C GLY A 189 -1.63 -12.59 15.28
N SER A 190 -2.63 -12.52 16.16
CA SER A 190 -3.86 -13.35 16.05
C SER A 190 -4.85 -12.82 14.99
N PHE A 191 -4.66 -11.63 14.48
CA PHE A 191 -5.47 -11.01 13.43
C PHE A 191 -4.83 -11.04 12.06
N ALA A 192 -3.56 -11.47 11.97
CA ALA A 192 -2.83 -11.59 10.73
C ALA A 192 -3.53 -12.58 9.79
N GLY A 193 -3.76 -12.16 8.54
CA GLY A 193 -4.44 -13.01 7.57
C GLY A 193 -4.58 -12.34 6.21
N GLY A 194 -4.98 -13.14 5.23
CA GLY A 194 -5.14 -12.74 3.84
C GLY A 194 -4.28 -13.59 2.90
N THR A 195 -4.89 -14.06 1.82
CA THR A 195 -4.20 -14.92 0.83
C THR A 195 -4.26 -14.32 -0.56
N TRP A 196 -3.35 -14.73 -1.43
CA TRP A 196 -3.32 -14.35 -2.84
C TRP A 196 -4.39 -15.03 -3.69
N SER A 197 -5.28 -15.83 -3.11
CA SER A 197 -6.33 -16.55 -3.86
C SER A 197 -7.21 -15.65 -4.73
N PHE A 198 -7.36 -14.37 -4.38
CA PHE A 198 -8.10 -13.38 -5.17
C PHE A 198 -7.60 -13.21 -6.59
N ILE A 199 -6.33 -13.58 -6.87
CA ILE A 199 -5.72 -13.40 -8.20
C ILE A 199 -6.34 -14.32 -9.27
N HIS A 200 -6.93 -15.44 -8.85
CA HIS A 200 -7.47 -16.45 -9.76
C HIS A 200 -8.83 -16.09 -10.37
N ASP A 201 -9.59 -15.23 -9.69
CA ASP A 201 -10.97 -14.87 -10.09
C ASP A 201 -11.26 -13.36 -10.04
N GLY A 202 -10.25 -12.54 -9.71
CA GLY A 202 -10.42 -11.09 -9.59
C GLY A 202 -11.37 -10.68 -8.44
N SER A 203 -11.44 -11.47 -7.37
CA SER A 203 -12.31 -11.17 -6.24
C SER A 203 -11.83 -9.94 -5.44
N HIS A 204 -12.76 -9.30 -4.73
CA HIS A 204 -12.51 -8.03 -4.03
C HIS A 204 -11.71 -8.17 -2.72
N THR A 205 -11.40 -9.40 -2.29
CA THR A 205 -10.80 -9.65 -0.96
C THR A 205 -9.43 -9.01 -0.79
N LYS A 206 -8.67 -8.77 -1.87
CA LYS A 206 -7.42 -8.00 -1.82
C LYS A 206 -7.61 -6.65 -1.13
N LYS A 207 -8.66 -5.91 -1.50
CA LYS A 207 -8.95 -4.57 -0.95
C LYS A 207 -9.33 -4.64 0.52
N LEU A 208 -10.04 -5.70 0.90
CA LEU A 208 -10.42 -5.93 2.29
C LEU A 208 -9.21 -6.16 3.21
N HIS A 209 -8.12 -6.76 2.72
CA HIS A 209 -6.94 -7.04 3.54
C HIS A 209 -6.34 -5.76 4.15
N ALA A 210 -6.27 -4.66 3.39
CA ALA A 210 -5.77 -3.38 3.90
C ALA A 210 -6.67 -2.82 5.01
N GLY A 211 -7.99 -2.74 4.76
CA GLY A 211 -8.94 -2.24 5.75
C GLY A 211 -8.99 -3.11 7.01
N ARG A 212 -8.97 -4.45 6.86
CA ARG A 212 -8.96 -5.37 8.01
C ARG A 212 -7.69 -5.23 8.86
N ALA A 213 -6.53 -5.08 8.23
CA ALA A 213 -5.28 -4.84 8.96
C ALA A 213 -5.28 -3.48 9.68
N ALA A 214 -5.89 -2.45 9.09
CA ALA A 214 -6.05 -1.15 9.74
C ALA A 214 -6.97 -1.23 10.98
N GLU A 215 -8.15 -1.82 10.84
CA GLU A 215 -9.11 -2.03 11.94
C GLU A 215 -8.52 -2.89 13.05
N ALA A 216 -7.89 -4.01 12.68
CA ALA A 216 -7.35 -4.98 13.61
C ALA A 216 -6.23 -4.40 14.48
N GLY A 217 -5.42 -3.47 13.95
CA GLY A 217 -4.42 -2.76 14.74
C GLY A 217 -5.04 -1.91 15.84
N ILE A 218 -6.13 -1.18 15.56
CA ILE A 218 -6.88 -0.43 16.58
C ILE A 218 -7.44 -1.38 17.64
N MET A 219 -8.04 -2.50 17.20
CA MET A 219 -8.58 -3.50 18.12
C MET A 219 -7.50 -4.07 19.04
N ALA A 220 -6.33 -4.41 18.51
CA ALA A 220 -5.21 -4.94 19.29
C ALA A 220 -4.76 -3.97 20.37
N VAL A 221 -4.65 -2.67 20.04
CA VAL A 221 -4.28 -1.63 21.00
C VAL A 221 -5.35 -1.43 22.07
N ASN A 222 -6.63 -1.37 21.69
CA ASN A 222 -7.73 -1.22 22.63
C ASN A 222 -7.79 -2.39 23.64
N LEU A 223 -7.52 -3.61 23.20
CA LEU A 223 -7.43 -4.78 24.06
C LEU A 223 -6.23 -4.67 25.01
N ALA A 224 -5.05 -4.27 24.53
CA ALA A 224 -3.86 -4.09 25.38
C ALA A 224 -4.07 -2.98 26.43
N LEU A 225 -4.71 -1.87 26.08
CA LEU A 225 -5.07 -0.79 27.00
C LEU A 225 -6.09 -1.29 28.06
N ALA A 226 -6.95 -2.20 27.69
CA ALA A 226 -7.88 -2.88 28.61
C ALA A 226 -7.22 -4.03 29.41
N GLN A 227 -5.88 -4.11 29.39
CA GLN A 227 -5.08 -5.13 30.08
C GLN A 227 -5.31 -6.58 29.59
N PHE A 228 -5.80 -6.76 28.35
CA PHE A 228 -5.81 -8.07 27.72
C PHE A 228 -4.41 -8.43 27.26
N SER A 229 -3.89 -9.60 27.68
CA SER A 229 -2.52 -10.00 27.39
C SER A 229 -2.36 -10.60 26.00
N GLY A 230 -1.33 -10.20 25.27
CA GLY A 230 -0.87 -10.86 24.05
C GLY A 230 0.39 -11.73 24.31
N PRO A 231 0.63 -12.75 23.47
CA PRO A 231 1.79 -13.64 23.62
C PRO A 231 3.11 -12.86 23.43
N GLN A 232 4.01 -12.94 24.40
CA GLN A 232 5.28 -12.23 24.38
C GLN A 232 6.34 -12.96 23.54
N ALA A 233 6.20 -14.28 23.34
CA ALA A 233 7.10 -15.10 22.55
C ALA A 233 6.71 -15.18 21.05
N LEU A 234 5.85 -14.25 20.57
CA LEU A 234 5.29 -14.29 19.21
C LEU A 234 6.37 -14.39 18.12
N PHE A 235 7.49 -13.69 18.29
CA PHE A 235 8.59 -13.62 17.32
C PHE A 235 9.80 -14.48 17.70
N ASP A 236 9.73 -15.25 18.79
CA ASP A 236 10.87 -16.00 19.26
C ASP A 236 11.15 -17.24 18.40
N ILE A 237 12.43 -17.45 18.09
CA ILE A 237 12.90 -18.56 17.26
C ILE A 237 12.71 -19.89 18.00
N GLY A 238 12.24 -20.90 17.26
CA GLY A 238 12.09 -22.26 17.81
C GLY A 238 10.88 -22.44 18.73
N THR A 239 10.08 -21.41 18.96
CA THR A 239 8.85 -21.49 19.73
C THR A 239 7.72 -22.06 18.85
N TRP A 240 7.05 -23.10 19.33
CA TRP A 240 5.89 -23.66 18.64
C TRP A 240 4.79 -22.60 18.49
N GLY A 241 4.31 -22.40 17.25
CA GLY A 241 3.31 -21.39 16.93
C GLY A 241 3.88 -19.96 16.84
N SER A 242 5.23 -19.78 16.78
CA SER A 242 5.79 -18.46 16.51
C SER A 242 5.39 -17.93 15.12
N PHE A 243 5.30 -16.61 14.99
CA PHE A 243 4.80 -15.97 13.77
C PHE A 243 5.68 -16.33 12.55
N PHE A 244 6.99 -16.23 12.68
CA PHE A 244 7.89 -16.50 11.56
C PHE A 244 7.92 -17.96 11.13
N ALA A 245 7.77 -18.89 12.07
CA ALA A 245 7.66 -20.32 11.73
C ALA A 245 6.34 -20.65 11.02
N THR A 246 5.26 -19.89 11.31
CA THR A 246 3.93 -20.12 10.73
C THR A 246 3.75 -19.41 9.40
N PHE A 247 4.19 -18.15 9.30
CA PHE A 247 3.96 -17.28 8.14
C PHE A 247 5.17 -17.16 7.21
N GLY A 248 6.39 -17.28 7.70
CA GLY A 248 7.61 -17.10 6.91
C GLY A 248 8.11 -18.38 6.20
N GLY A 249 7.67 -19.55 6.65
CA GLY A 249 8.14 -20.82 6.09
C GLY A 249 9.66 -21.04 6.23
N ALA A 250 10.24 -21.81 5.32
CA ALA A 250 11.66 -22.21 5.38
C ALA A 250 12.66 -21.05 5.17
N ASN A 251 12.23 -19.96 4.53
CA ASN A 251 13.10 -18.82 4.17
C ASN A 251 13.02 -17.67 5.17
N ASN A 252 12.44 -17.87 6.36
CA ASN A 252 12.37 -16.80 7.35
C ASN A 252 13.77 -16.42 7.88
N ASP A 253 13.94 -15.12 8.14
CA ASP A 253 15.13 -14.55 8.80
C ASP A 253 14.69 -13.68 9.97
N PRO A 254 14.41 -14.26 11.15
CA PRO A 254 13.99 -13.51 12.32
C PRO A 254 14.96 -12.40 12.75
N SER A 255 16.25 -12.50 12.39
CA SER A 255 17.23 -11.47 12.72
C SER A 255 16.94 -10.12 12.04
N ALA A 256 16.29 -10.14 10.87
CA ALA A 256 15.89 -8.95 10.13
C ALA A 256 14.94 -8.04 10.94
N LEU A 257 14.19 -8.60 11.89
CA LEU A 257 13.28 -7.82 12.75
C LEU A 257 14.00 -6.70 13.51
N LEU A 258 15.19 -6.94 13.98
CA LEU A 258 15.95 -6.02 14.84
C LEU A 258 17.18 -5.41 14.14
N SER A 259 17.68 -6.04 13.07
CA SER A 259 18.92 -5.63 12.42
C SER A 259 18.84 -4.20 11.86
N GLN A 260 19.92 -3.42 12.03
CA GLN A 260 20.02 -2.05 11.48
C GLN A 260 18.86 -1.13 11.85
N PHE A 261 18.23 -1.31 13.02
CA PHE A 261 17.15 -0.42 13.47
C PHE A 261 17.72 0.98 13.75
N GLY A 262 17.11 2.01 13.13
CA GLY A 262 17.58 3.39 13.23
C GLY A 262 18.66 3.79 12.22
N GLU A 263 19.28 2.86 11.50
CA GLU A 263 20.28 3.15 10.46
C GLU A 263 19.63 3.50 9.11
N PHE A 264 18.59 2.75 8.76
CA PHE A 264 17.81 2.97 7.54
C PHE A 264 16.32 2.76 7.81
N TRP A 265 15.53 3.83 7.66
CA TRP A 265 14.08 3.79 7.86
C TRP A 265 13.36 3.23 6.63
N ARG A 266 12.51 2.21 6.85
CA ARG A 266 11.88 1.43 5.76
C ARG A 266 10.93 2.23 4.89
N ILE A 267 10.37 3.35 5.37
CA ILE A 267 9.63 4.29 4.52
C ILE A 267 10.48 4.78 3.34
N ASN A 268 11.80 4.89 3.47
CA ASN A 268 12.69 5.38 2.43
C ASN A 268 12.77 4.45 1.21
N ARG A 269 12.38 3.19 1.34
CA ARG A 269 12.27 2.24 0.23
C ARG A 269 10.89 2.21 -0.44
N CYS A 270 9.89 2.90 0.13
CA CYS A 270 8.54 2.88 -0.41
C CYS A 270 8.44 3.70 -1.70
N SER A 271 7.54 3.27 -2.57
CA SER A 271 7.23 3.87 -3.87
C SER A 271 5.85 4.51 -3.83
N ILE A 272 5.65 5.63 -4.51
CA ILE A 272 4.34 6.21 -4.81
C ILE A 272 4.00 5.86 -6.24
N LYS A 273 2.86 5.23 -6.46
CA LYS A 273 2.44 4.74 -7.77
C LYS A 273 1.95 5.87 -8.67
N PRO A 274 2.53 6.05 -9.88
CA PRO A 274 2.00 6.95 -10.90
C PRO A 274 0.85 6.33 -11.71
N TYR A 275 0.70 5.00 -11.67
CA TYR A 275 -0.25 4.23 -12.46
C TYR A 275 -1.18 3.42 -11.55
N ALA A 276 -2.47 3.36 -11.89
CA ALA A 276 -3.50 2.66 -11.11
C ALA A 276 -3.49 1.14 -11.41
N THR A 277 -2.37 0.48 -11.11
CA THR A 277 -2.16 -0.94 -11.41
C THR A 277 -1.15 -1.57 -10.44
N CYS A 278 -1.02 -2.89 -10.49
CA CYS A 278 0.02 -3.61 -9.77
C CYS A 278 1.41 -3.02 -10.06
N ARG A 279 2.24 -2.88 -9.01
CA ARG A 279 3.61 -2.34 -9.15
C ARG A 279 4.44 -3.12 -10.19
N GLY A 280 4.24 -4.43 -10.32
CA GLY A 280 4.91 -5.26 -11.34
C GLY A 280 4.63 -4.87 -12.80
N SER A 281 3.67 -3.95 -13.04
CA SER A 281 3.38 -3.44 -14.40
C SER A 281 4.09 -2.12 -14.73
N HIS A 282 4.63 -1.40 -13.73
CA HIS A 282 5.10 -0.02 -13.90
C HIS A 282 6.32 0.08 -14.81
N SER A 283 7.32 -0.77 -14.62
CA SER A 283 8.51 -0.80 -15.46
C SER A 283 8.18 -1.12 -16.93
N GLY A 284 7.18 -1.98 -17.17
CA GLY A 284 6.70 -2.24 -18.51
C GLY A 284 6.02 -1.04 -19.17
N ILE A 285 5.25 -0.24 -18.40
CA ILE A 285 4.66 1.01 -18.89
C ILE A 285 5.77 2.02 -19.24
N ASP A 286 6.74 2.20 -18.35
CA ASP A 286 7.87 3.09 -18.61
C ASP A 286 8.71 2.61 -19.81
N ALA A 287 8.90 1.29 -19.95
CA ALA A 287 9.64 0.70 -21.06
C ALA A 287 8.98 0.98 -22.43
N ILE A 288 7.64 0.84 -22.50
CA ILE A 288 6.92 1.14 -23.74
C ILE A 288 7.00 2.62 -24.09
N ASP A 289 6.93 3.52 -23.10
CA ASP A 289 7.08 4.95 -23.29
C ASP A 289 8.48 5.33 -23.81
N ILE A 290 9.52 4.70 -23.28
CA ILE A 290 10.91 4.89 -23.75
C ILE A 290 11.05 4.40 -25.19
N ILE A 291 10.54 3.21 -25.51
CA ILE A 291 10.63 2.69 -26.91
C ILE A 291 9.91 3.64 -27.86
N MET A 292 8.69 4.06 -27.52
CA MET A 292 7.87 4.93 -28.37
C MET A 292 8.53 6.28 -28.60
N SER A 293 9.02 6.94 -27.55
CA SER A 293 9.62 8.26 -27.63
C SER A 293 10.99 8.24 -28.33
N THR A 294 11.86 7.29 -27.99
CA THR A 294 13.20 7.19 -28.55
C THR A 294 13.19 6.92 -30.05
N ASN A 295 12.24 6.10 -30.50
CA ASN A 295 12.14 5.68 -31.90
C ASN A 295 11.05 6.45 -32.68
N GLN A 296 10.45 7.49 -32.08
CA GLN A 296 9.40 8.33 -32.67
C GLN A 296 8.23 7.51 -33.23
N LEU A 297 7.88 6.41 -32.54
CA LEU A 297 6.77 5.54 -32.92
C LEU A 297 5.42 6.09 -32.43
N VAL A 298 4.39 5.80 -33.19
CA VAL A 298 2.99 5.98 -32.75
C VAL A 298 2.33 4.61 -32.60
N PRO A 299 1.23 4.48 -31.84
CA PRO A 299 0.58 3.16 -31.65
C PRO A 299 0.23 2.44 -32.95
N ALA A 300 -0.05 3.17 -34.04
CA ALA A 300 -0.35 2.60 -35.35
C ALA A 300 0.85 1.90 -36.03
N ASP A 301 2.07 2.15 -35.60
CA ASP A 301 3.26 1.52 -36.14
C ASP A 301 3.48 0.11 -35.56
N ILE A 302 2.85 -0.22 -34.42
CA ILE A 302 3.08 -1.43 -33.65
C ILE A 302 2.26 -2.58 -34.20
N ALA A 303 2.95 -3.69 -34.57
CA ALA A 303 2.33 -4.93 -35.00
C ALA A 303 2.10 -5.88 -33.79
N THR A 304 3.13 -6.08 -32.94
CA THR A 304 3.04 -7.00 -31.79
C THR A 304 3.86 -6.49 -30.60
N ILE A 305 3.44 -6.93 -29.40
CA ILE A 305 4.15 -6.74 -28.15
C ILE A 305 4.55 -8.11 -27.61
N HIS A 306 5.78 -8.25 -27.16
CA HIS A 306 6.26 -9.42 -26.45
C HIS A 306 6.80 -9.02 -25.09
N ILE A 307 6.37 -9.73 -24.03
CA ILE A 307 6.74 -9.51 -22.64
C ILE A 307 7.51 -10.74 -22.17
N ALA A 308 8.79 -10.58 -21.80
CA ALA A 308 9.54 -11.58 -21.06
C ALA A 308 9.48 -11.23 -19.56
N ILE A 309 9.14 -12.19 -18.71
CA ILE A 309 8.80 -11.95 -17.29
C ILE A 309 9.19 -13.16 -16.43
N SER A 310 9.50 -12.95 -15.14
CA SER A 310 9.77 -14.05 -14.22
C SER A 310 8.52 -14.90 -13.95
N ALA A 311 8.72 -16.13 -13.47
CA ALA A 311 7.60 -17.01 -13.12
C ALA A 311 6.72 -16.42 -12.00
N PHE A 312 7.34 -15.79 -11.00
CA PHE A 312 6.63 -15.13 -9.90
C PHE A 312 5.76 -13.97 -10.40
N GLN A 313 6.34 -13.07 -11.20
CA GLN A 313 5.59 -11.94 -11.74
C GLN A 313 4.51 -12.37 -12.75
N TYR A 314 4.76 -13.44 -13.52
CA TYR A 314 3.75 -14.00 -14.42
C TYR A 314 2.50 -14.43 -13.65
N GLY A 315 2.69 -15.15 -12.53
CA GLY A 315 1.58 -15.53 -11.65
C GLY A 315 0.81 -14.34 -11.08
N MET A 316 1.48 -13.21 -10.88
CA MET A 316 0.90 -12.00 -10.30
C MET A 316 0.24 -11.08 -11.35
N CYS A 317 0.87 -10.86 -12.51
CA CYS A 317 0.40 -9.83 -13.47
C CYS A 317 0.55 -10.22 -14.95
N GLY A 318 0.80 -11.49 -15.28
CA GLY A 318 1.00 -11.94 -16.65
C GLY A 318 -0.29 -12.24 -17.45
N SER A 319 -1.46 -12.20 -16.83
CA SER A 319 -2.73 -12.58 -17.47
C SER A 319 -3.15 -11.59 -18.55
N THR A 320 -3.58 -12.14 -19.71
CA THR A 320 -4.26 -11.38 -20.79
C THR A 320 -5.78 -11.46 -20.70
N ARG A 321 -6.32 -12.27 -19.78
CA ARG A 321 -7.75 -12.38 -19.57
C ARG A 321 -8.20 -11.24 -18.65
N ILE A 322 -9.11 -10.39 -19.15
CA ILE A 322 -9.65 -9.23 -18.44
C ILE A 322 -11.18 -9.28 -18.52
N THR A 323 -11.82 -9.56 -17.41
CA THR A 323 -13.29 -9.63 -17.29
C THR A 323 -13.80 -8.81 -16.10
N THR A 324 -12.88 -8.28 -15.28
CA THR A 324 -13.18 -7.44 -14.12
C THR A 324 -12.15 -6.33 -13.99
N ARG A 325 -12.50 -5.28 -13.25
CA ARG A 325 -11.55 -4.21 -12.88
C ARG A 325 -10.34 -4.77 -12.11
N ALA A 326 -10.56 -5.70 -11.21
CA ALA A 326 -9.49 -6.30 -10.42
C ALA A 326 -8.48 -7.06 -11.30
N GLU A 327 -8.94 -7.79 -12.32
CA GLU A 327 -8.06 -8.42 -13.32
C GLU A 327 -7.31 -7.37 -14.15
N ALA A 328 -7.96 -6.27 -14.55
CA ALA A 328 -7.32 -5.16 -15.26
C ALA A 328 -6.18 -4.53 -14.41
N GLN A 329 -6.42 -4.29 -13.13
CA GLN A 329 -5.43 -3.75 -12.19
C GLN A 329 -4.21 -4.67 -12.00
N MET A 330 -4.39 -5.96 -12.17
CA MET A 330 -3.36 -6.98 -11.98
C MET A 330 -2.79 -7.53 -13.30
N SER A 331 -2.90 -6.79 -14.41
CA SER A 331 -2.45 -7.25 -15.73
C SER A 331 -1.46 -6.26 -16.37
N LEU A 332 -0.21 -6.68 -16.54
CA LEU A 332 0.77 -5.94 -17.33
C LEU A 332 0.34 -5.83 -18.80
N PRO A 333 -0.14 -6.90 -19.50
CA PRO A 333 -0.66 -6.77 -20.86
C PRO A 333 -1.75 -5.71 -21.00
N TYR A 334 -2.68 -5.66 -20.03
CA TYR A 334 -3.72 -4.63 -20.01
C TYR A 334 -3.13 -3.24 -19.82
N ALA A 335 -2.20 -3.07 -18.88
CA ALA A 335 -1.57 -1.78 -18.61
C ALA A 335 -0.89 -1.21 -19.86
N LEU A 336 -0.17 -2.06 -20.64
CA LEU A 336 0.43 -1.65 -21.90
C LEU A 336 -0.64 -1.31 -22.96
N ALA A 337 -1.70 -2.12 -23.06
CA ALA A 337 -2.82 -1.86 -23.96
C ALA A 337 -3.51 -0.52 -23.65
N ALA A 338 -3.78 -0.27 -22.38
CA ALA A 338 -4.37 0.98 -21.92
C ALA A 338 -3.44 2.18 -22.18
N ARG A 339 -2.15 2.05 -21.91
CA ARG A 339 -1.16 3.09 -22.19
C ARG A 339 -1.12 3.46 -23.66
N LEU A 340 -1.10 2.48 -24.56
CA LEU A 340 -1.08 2.69 -26.01
C LEU A 340 -2.38 3.27 -26.54
N HIS A 341 -3.52 2.87 -25.96
CA HIS A 341 -4.83 3.29 -26.46
C HIS A 341 -5.30 4.64 -25.91
N TYR A 342 -5.14 4.83 -24.58
CA TYR A 342 -5.63 6.01 -23.88
C TYR A 342 -4.54 7.04 -23.57
N GLY A 343 -3.26 6.68 -23.73
CA GLY A 343 -2.13 7.52 -23.38
C GLY A 343 -1.84 7.60 -21.89
N LYS A 344 -2.62 6.88 -21.05
CA LYS A 344 -2.45 6.84 -19.59
C LYS A 344 -3.03 5.55 -19.00
N VAL A 345 -2.71 5.28 -17.72
CA VAL A 345 -3.22 4.16 -16.94
C VAL A 345 -3.61 4.70 -15.56
N PHE A 346 -4.82 5.22 -15.44
CA PHE A 346 -5.32 5.88 -14.24
C PHE A 346 -6.76 5.44 -13.94
N LEU A 347 -7.55 6.22 -13.20
CA LEU A 347 -8.88 5.78 -12.73
C LEU A 347 -9.86 5.51 -13.86
N ALA A 348 -9.92 6.42 -14.87
CA ALA A 348 -10.86 6.28 -15.97
C ALA A 348 -10.61 5.04 -16.83
N GLU A 349 -9.34 4.62 -16.94
CA GLU A 349 -8.94 3.43 -17.68
C GLU A 349 -9.29 2.13 -16.94
N LEU A 350 -9.77 2.20 -15.70
CA LEU A 350 -10.22 1.06 -14.91
C LEU A 350 -11.75 0.89 -14.91
N GLU A 351 -12.48 1.78 -15.56
CA GLU A 351 -13.93 1.66 -15.69
C GLU A 351 -14.32 0.54 -16.68
N ASP A 352 -15.49 -0.06 -16.47
CA ASP A 352 -15.96 -1.21 -17.26
C ASP A 352 -15.96 -0.95 -18.76
N THR A 353 -16.29 0.27 -19.18
CA THR A 353 -16.26 0.69 -20.58
C THR A 353 -14.85 0.80 -21.16
N ALA A 354 -13.85 1.04 -20.33
CA ALA A 354 -12.47 1.18 -20.76
C ALA A 354 -11.81 -0.19 -20.98
N TRP A 355 -11.81 -1.07 -19.96
CA TRP A 355 -11.14 -2.36 -20.11
C TRP A 355 -11.87 -3.33 -21.06
N SER A 356 -13.17 -3.15 -21.31
CA SER A 356 -13.96 -3.93 -22.26
C SER A 356 -13.94 -3.39 -23.70
N ALA A 357 -13.26 -2.27 -23.96
CA ALA A 357 -13.25 -1.64 -25.29
C ALA A 357 -12.63 -2.56 -26.37
N PRO A 358 -13.19 -2.61 -27.60
CA PRO A 358 -12.69 -3.45 -28.69
C PRO A 358 -11.20 -3.23 -29.02
N ARG A 359 -10.70 -2.01 -28.86
CA ARG A 359 -9.28 -1.67 -29.06
C ARG A 359 -8.36 -2.32 -28.01
N ILE A 360 -8.84 -2.46 -26.78
CA ILE A 360 -8.11 -3.20 -25.73
C ILE A 360 -8.02 -4.67 -26.10
N ALA A 361 -9.12 -5.30 -26.52
CA ALA A 361 -9.12 -6.69 -26.98
C ALA A 361 -8.16 -6.89 -28.16
N HIS A 362 -8.07 -5.93 -29.09
CA HIS A 362 -7.10 -5.94 -30.16
C HIS A 362 -5.65 -5.99 -29.61
N TRP A 363 -5.28 -5.06 -28.74
CA TRP A 363 -3.93 -5.04 -28.15
C TRP A 363 -3.61 -6.32 -27.38
N LEU A 364 -4.55 -6.83 -26.58
CA LEU A 364 -4.36 -8.08 -25.82
C LEU A 364 -4.12 -9.27 -26.75
N SER A 365 -4.81 -9.34 -27.90
CA SER A 365 -4.61 -10.42 -28.87
C SER A 365 -3.28 -10.34 -29.65
N HIS A 366 -2.63 -9.17 -29.64
CA HIS A 366 -1.32 -8.93 -30.25
C HIS A 366 -0.19 -8.83 -29.21
N THR A 367 -0.48 -9.16 -27.96
CA THR A 367 0.50 -9.22 -26.87
C THR A 367 0.75 -10.67 -26.48
N SER A 368 2.01 -11.06 -26.45
CA SER A 368 2.46 -12.37 -25.94
C SER A 368 3.25 -12.20 -24.65
N VAL A 369 3.02 -13.09 -23.69
CA VAL A 369 3.75 -13.13 -22.42
C VAL A 369 4.48 -14.45 -22.31
N GLN A 370 5.77 -14.39 -22.04
CA GLN A 370 6.63 -15.58 -21.91
C GLN A 370 7.37 -15.54 -20.59
N ILE A 371 7.32 -16.64 -19.85
CA ILE A 371 8.16 -16.83 -18.67
C ILE A 371 9.60 -17.07 -19.15
N ASP A 372 10.52 -16.23 -18.67
CA ASP A 372 11.96 -16.45 -18.83
C ASP A 372 12.49 -17.14 -17.57
N PRO A 373 12.91 -18.41 -17.64
CA PRO A 373 13.39 -19.17 -16.50
C PRO A 373 14.74 -18.68 -15.95
N GLN A 374 15.41 -17.76 -16.64
CA GLN A 374 16.67 -17.15 -16.19
C GLN A 374 16.45 -15.86 -15.40
N MET A 375 15.26 -15.31 -15.43
CA MET A 375 14.92 -14.11 -14.64
C MET A 375 14.71 -14.47 -13.18
N SER A 376 15.33 -13.71 -12.27
CA SER A 376 15.03 -13.79 -10.85
C SER A 376 13.61 -13.25 -10.55
N ASP A 377 13.04 -13.65 -9.42
CA ASP A 377 11.67 -13.28 -9.05
C ASP A 377 11.46 -11.76 -8.88
N ASP A 378 12.53 -11.03 -8.56
CA ASP A 378 12.55 -9.57 -8.41
C ASP A 378 12.96 -8.81 -9.70
N ALA A 379 13.32 -9.52 -10.79
CA ALA A 379 13.73 -8.89 -12.04
C ALA A 379 12.54 -8.18 -12.72
N GLU A 380 12.79 -6.98 -13.26
CA GLU A 380 11.78 -6.24 -14.01
C GLU A 380 11.56 -6.84 -15.42
N PRO A 381 10.32 -6.81 -15.96
CA PRO A 381 10.01 -7.40 -17.26
C PRO A 381 10.72 -6.68 -18.42
N ALA A 382 11.07 -7.45 -19.45
CA ALA A 382 11.57 -6.90 -20.71
C ALA A 382 10.43 -6.81 -21.75
N ILE A 383 10.25 -5.61 -22.30
CA ILE A 383 9.21 -5.31 -23.30
C ILE A 383 9.87 -5.23 -24.69
N THR A 384 9.38 -6.02 -25.63
CA THR A 384 9.79 -5.94 -27.03
C THR A 384 8.61 -5.54 -27.89
N ILE A 385 8.75 -4.45 -28.64
CA ILE A 385 7.82 -4.02 -29.69
C ILE A 385 8.35 -4.47 -31.05
N THR A 386 7.49 -5.07 -31.87
CA THR A 386 7.76 -5.30 -33.30
C THR A 386 6.82 -4.42 -34.12
N THR A 387 7.37 -3.63 -35.03
CA THR A 387 6.57 -2.75 -35.90
C THR A 387 6.04 -3.48 -37.13
N HIS A 388 5.03 -2.90 -37.82
CA HIS A 388 4.57 -3.42 -39.13
C HIS A 388 5.66 -3.42 -40.19
N ALA A 389 6.69 -2.57 -40.08
CA ALA A 389 7.87 -2.55 -40.93
C ALA A 389 8.91 -3.64 -40.58
N GLY A 390 8.67 -4.42 -39.52
CA GLY A 390 9.56 -5.52 -39.08
C GLY A 390 10.69 -5.07 -38.16
N ALA A 391 10.79 -3.80 -37.80
CA ALA A 391 11.78 -3.31 -36.81
C ALA A 391 11.42 -3.83 -35.41
N ARG A 392 12.43 -4.17 -34.61
CA ARG A 392 12.26 -4.66 -33.23
C ARG A 392 13.02 -3.79 -32.25
N TYR A 393 12.36 -3.43 -31.15
CA TYR A 393 12.92 -2.61 -30.08
C TYR A 393 12.63 -3.27 -28.74
N THR A 394 13.65 -3.45 -27.92
CA THR A 394 13.53 -4.08 -26.59
C THR A 394 14.02 -3.12 -25.52
N GLN A 395 13.29 -3.03 -24.42
CA GLN A 395 13.62 -2.20 -23.27
C GLN A 395 13.27 -2.92 -21.95
N THR A 396 14.16 -2.78 -20.98
CA THR A 396 13.91 -3.06 -19.54
C THR A 396 14.16 -1.80 -18.75
N VAL A 397 13.38 -1.56 -17.70
CA VAL A 397 13.51 -0.40 -16.81
C VAL A 397 13.68 -0.89 -15.38
N ASP A 398 14.90 -0.86 -14.87
CA ASP A 398 15.23 -1.36 -13.52
C ASP A 398 14.65 -0.49 -12.41
N HIS A 399 14.49 0.82 -12.68
CA HIS A 399 13.99 1.80 -11.72
C HIS A 399 12.79 2.55 -12.28
N PRO A 400 11.58 1.97 -12.20
CA PRO A 400 10.38 2.60 -12.72
C PRO A 400 9.99 3.86 -11.96
N LEU A 401 9.26 4.74 -12.63
CA LEU A 401 8.79 6.01 -12.09
C LEU A 401 7.98 5.78 -10.80
N GLY A 402 8.23 6.63 -9.82
CA GLY A 402 7.62 6.56 -8.48
C GLY A 402 8.39 5.68 -7.49
N GLY A 403 9.41 4.93 -7.96
CA GLY A 403 10.29 4.13 -7.11
C GLY A 403 11.30 4.97 -6.32
N PRO A 404 12.00 4.36 -5.33
CA PRO A 404 12.97 5.09 -4.49
C PRO A 404 14.13 5.71 -5.28
N GLN A 405 14.55 5.06 -6.37
CA GLN A 405 15.65 5.53 -7.24
C GLN A 405 15.18 6.45 -8.37
N ASN A 406 13.87 6.50 -8.63
CA ASN A 406 13.25 7.36 -9.65
C ASN A 406 11.93 7.93 -9.09
N PRO A 407 11.96 8.72 -8.00
CA PRO A 407 10.77 9.17 -7.31
C PRO A 407 9.96 10.18 -8.13
N LEU A 408 8.65 10.22 -7.89
CA LEU A 408 7.85 11.37 -8.30
C LEU A 408 8.33 12.61 -7.56
N SER A 409 8.39 13.73 -8.27
CA SER A 409 8.59 15.04 -7.64
C SER A 409 7.38 15.42 -6.79
N ASP A 410 7.58 16.30 -5.81
CA ASP A 410 6.49 16.86 -4.99
C ASP A 410 5.37 17.45 -5.86
N ALA A 411 5.74 18.17 -6.92
CA ALA A 411 4.78 18.75 -7.86
C ALA A 411 3.90 17.68 -8.54
N GLN A 412 4.49 16.53 -8.90
CA GLN A 412 3.74 15.42 -9.51
C GLN A 412 2.81 14.75 -8.49
N VAL A 413 3.25 14.56 -7.23
CA VAL A 413 2.38 13.99 -6.17
C VAL A 413 1.25 14.95 -5.82
N ILE A 414 1.52 16.25 -5.72
CA ILE A 414 0.50 17.28 -5.48
C ILE A 414 -0.51 17.32 -6.65
N ALA A 415 -0.03 17.25 -7.89
CA ALA A 415 -0.91 17.18 -9.06
C ALA A 415 -1.78 15.91 -9.02
N LYS A 416 -1.18 14.74 -8.74
CA LYS A 416 -1.92 13.49 -8.55
C LYS A 416 -2.99 13.63 -7.46
N PHE A 417 -2.65 14.21 -6.31
CA PHE A 417 -3.60 14.45 -5.23
C PHE A 417 -4.78 15.30 -5.70
N ARG A 418 -4.50 16.45 -6.34
CA ARG A 418 -5.54 17.35 -6.86
C ARG A 418 -6.48 16.64 -7.85
N ASP A 419 -5.93 15.89 -8.80
CA ASP A 419 -6.70 15.13 -9.78
C ASP A 419 -7.62 14.08 -9.13
N LEU A 420 -7.10 13.38 -8.11
CA LEU A 420 -7.84 12.35 -7.38
C LEU A 420 -9.00 12.92 -6.57
N VAL A 421 -8.80 14.06 -5.92
CA VAL A 421 -9.79 14.61 -4.97
C VAL A 421 -10.77 15.60 -5.60
N ALA A 422 -10.49 16.10 -6.81
CA ALA A 422 -11.35 17.08 -7.50
C ALA A 422 -12.82 16.68 -7.61
N PRO A 423 -13.20 15.40 -7.83
CA PRO A 423 -14.60 14.98 -7.84
C PRO A 423 -15.24 14.86 -6.45
N VAL A 424 -14.46 14.92 -5.36
CA VAL A 424 -14.88 14.53 -4.00
C VAL A 424 -14.97 15.72 -3.06
N ILE A 425 -13.97 16.61 -3.10
CA ILE A 425 -13.87 17.76 -2.21
C ILE A 425 -13.65 19.06 -3.02
N THR A 426 -13.88 20.21 -2.37
CA THR A 426 -13.65 21.51 -3.01
C THR A 426 -12.15 21.78 -3.22
N THR A 427 -11.84 22.66 -4.19
CA THR A 427 -10.44 23.10 -4.41
C THR A 427 -9.86 23.74 -3.15
N ASP A 428 -10.64 24.55 -2.42
CA ASP A 428 -10.19 25.18 -1.19
C ASP A 428 -9.82 24.15 -0.11
N THR A 429 -10.64 23.11 0.07
CA THR A 429 -10.34 22.00 0.99
C THR A 429 -9.09 21.24 0.55
N SER A 430 -8.96 20.94 -0.74
CA SER A 430 -7.78 20.30 -1.32
C SER A 430 -6.50 21.09 -0.99
N GLU A 431 -6.49 22.41 -1.21
CA GLU A 431 -5.34 23.26 -0.91
C GLU A 431 -5.06 23.39 0.59
N GLN A 432 -6.09 23.31 1.45
CA GLN A 432 -5.92 23.26 2.91
C GLN A 432 -5.23 21.97 3.33
N ILE A 433 -5.66 20.81 2.83
CA ILE A 433 -5.02 19.51 3.11
C ILE A 433 -3.55 19.54 2.68
N ILE A 434 -3.26 19.98 1.44
CA ILE A 434 -1.89 20.06 0.93
C ILE A 434 -1.02 20.92 1.85
N ARG A 435 -1.47 22.14 2.20
CA ARG A 435 -0.71 23.02 3.09
C ARG A 435 -0.50 22.42 4.48
N LEU A 436 -1.54 21.83 5.07
CA LEU A 436 -1.45 21.20 6.39
C LEU A 436 -0.47 20.05 6.41
N VAL A 437 -0.57 19.12 5.43
CA VAL A 437 0.28 17.92 5.38
C VAL A 437 1.74 18.30 5.11
N LEU A 438 2.01 19.24 4.18
CA LEU A 438 3.38 19.64 3.88
C LEU A 438 4.06 20.40 5.03
N ASN A 439 3.29 20.99 5.96
CA ASN A 439 3.79 21.68 7.15
C ASN A 439 3.35 20.99 8.46
N LEU A 440 3.14 19.67 8.40
CA LEU A 440 2.49 18.94 9.49
C LEU A 440 3.26 19.03 10.81
N GLU A 441 4.58 19.12 10.79
CA GLU A 441 5.42 19.33 11.99
C GLU A 441 5.08 20.62 12.76
N GLN A 442 4.48 21.61 12.11
CA GLN A 442 4.04 22.86 12.75
C GLN A 442 2.62 22.77 13.34
N CYS A 443 1.88 21.72 12.99
CA CYS A 443 0.52 21.51 13.48
C CYS A 443 0.53 21.15 14.96
N ARG A 444 -0.25 21.90 15.75
CA ARG A 444 -0.35 21.69 17.21
C ARG A 444 -1.35 20.62 17.60
N ASP A 445 -2.38 20.41 16.78
CA ASP A 445 -3.39 19.37 16.99
C ASP A 445 -3.82 18.79 15.63
N VAL A 446 -3.39 17.57 15.36
CA VAL A 446 -3.67 16.85 14.10
C VAL A 446 -5.16 16.54 13.88
N LYS A 447 -6.02 16.83 14.85
CA LYS A 447 -7.48 16.79 14.64
C LYS A 447 -7.95 17.74 13.54
N GLU A 448 -7.17 18.82 13.28
CA GLU A 448 -7.42 19.70 12.14
C GLU A 448 -7.46 18.92 10.82
N LEU A 449 -6.58 17.93 10.62
CA LEU A 449 -6.61 17.06 9.44
C LEU A 449 -7.91 16.25 9.37
N CYS A 450 -8.36 15.69 10.49
CA CYS A 450 -9.59 14.89 10.52
C CYS A 450 -10.84 15.68 10.13
N THR A 451 -10.83 17.02 10.28
CA THR A 451 -11.98 17.88 9.90
C THR A 451 -12.02 18.23 8.41
N LEU A 452 -10.94 17.97 7.68
CA LEU A 452 -10.82 18.27 6.25
C LEU A 452 -11.11 17.07 5.35
N LEU A 453 -11.18 15.87 5.92
CA LEU A 453 -11.34 14.60 5.22
C LEU A 453 -12.80 14.16 5.20
#